data_47b62bfad990885b018379a0cbb4a52c
#
_entry.id   47b62bfad990885b018379a0cbb4a52c
#
_cell.length_a   1.000
_cell.length_b   1.000
_cell.length_c   1.000
_cell.angle_alpha   90.00
_cell.angle_beta   90.00
_cell.angle_gamma   90.00
#
_symmetry.space_group_name_H-M   'P 1'
#
loop_
_entity.id
_entity.type
_entity.pdbx_description
1 polymer ?
#
loop_
_entity_poly.entity_id
_entity_poly.type
_entity_poly.pdbx_seq_one_letter_code
_entity_poly.pdbx_strand_id
1 'polypeptide(L)'
;MDKGISGQAQIVVSKNRIRVTHSQAPRQEMLFNVADQLVLFINHPRKEITRVDSDALKQSMGQLAGIADQLQAQRENLPEEKREQLDAMLESLGIMNPDEIGSGTLKIKALGRAHEAGGFACSWWQVSRDNTLLSRSCLSNNGDLQIDPNDYRALLALSAYVQDLQLSASALMSSLGFSLPPLGLPDDASVPIRIENVAGDYTAEVAAIDHLDAGLQLGIPGGYRILEFGDY
;
A
#
# COMPACT_ATOMS: atom_id res chain seq x y z
N MET A 1 -27.08 -0.88 2.11
CA MET A 1 -26.66 -2.00 3.00
C MET A 1 -25.17 -2.13 2.81
N ASP A 2 -24.43 -1.53 3.75
CA ASP A 2 -22.97 -1.58 3.75
C ASP A 2 -22.48 -3.01 3.92
N LYS A 3 -21.89 -3.56 2.86
CA LYS A 3 -21.03 -4.72 2.98
C LYS A 3 -19.61 -4.20 3.27
N GLY A 4 -19.43 -3.59 4.43
CA GLY A 4 -18.09 -3.30 4.92
C GLY A 4 -17.32 -4.62 5.00
N ILE A 5 -16.24 -4.73 4.25
CA ILE A 5 -15.32 -5.86 4.37
C ILE A 5 -14.66 -5.71 5.74
N SER A 6 -15.13 -6.45 6.73
CA SER A 6 -14.49 -6.49 8.04
C SER A 6 -13.52 -7.67 8.07
N GLY A 7 -12.27 -7.39 8.31
CA GLY A 7 -11.22 -8.41 8.46
C GLY A 7 -10.19 -7.95 9.47
N GLN A 8 -9.43 -8.88 9.99
CA GLN A 8 -8.28 -8.59 10.86
C GLN A 8 -7.00 -8.93 10.13
N ALA A 9 -6.02 -8.06 10.22
CA ALA A 9 -4.65 -8.36 9.83
C ALA A 9 -3.77 -8.44 11.07
N GLN A 10 -2.88 -9.42 11.10
CA GLN A 10 -1.83 -9.51 12.09
C GLN A 10 -0.52 -9.05 11.46
N ILE A 11 0.13 -8.08 12.10
CA ILE A 11 1.44 -7.59 11.70
C ILE A 11 2.42 -8.04 12.77
N VAL A 12 3.39 -8.85 12.38
CA VAL A 12 4.46 -9.32 13.27
C VAL A 12 5.75 -8.67 12.82
N VAL A 13 6.38 -7.95 13.73
CA VAL A 13 7.65 -7.25 13.48
C VAL A 13 8.76 -7.97 14.25
N SER A 14 9.88 -8.21 13.61
CA SER A 14 11.08 -8.75 14.25
C SER A 14 12.31 -8.16 13.56
N LYS A 15 12.99 -7.27 14.25
CA LYS A 15 14.23 -6.59 13.81
C LYS A 15 14.06 -5.88 12.45
N ASN A 16 14.41 -6.57 11.37
CA ASN A 16 14.39 -6.03 10.00
C ASN A 16 13.39 -6.74 9.09
N ARG A 17 12.44 -7.48 9.65
CA ARG A 17 11.39 -8.20 8.90
C ARG A 17 10.02 -7.93 9.47
N ILE A 18 9.06 -7.80 8.57
CA ILE A 18 7.65 -7.65 8.92
C ILE A 18 6.86 -8.70 8.16
N ARG A 19 6.06 -9.47 8.88
CA ARG A 19 5.09 -10.39 8.31
C ARG A 19 3.69 -9.84 8.50
N VAL A 20 2.90 -9.85 7.44
CA VAL A 20 1.49 -9.49 7.47
C VAL A 20 0.68 -10.70 7.03
N THR A 21 -0.28 -11.10 7.86
CA THR A 21 -1.28 -12.13 7.56
C THR A 21 -2.67 -11.54 7.69
N HIS A 22 -3.59 -11.97 6.85
CA HIS A 22 -4.96 -11.48 6.86
C HIS A 22 -5.95 -12.60 7.18
N SER A 23 -6.91 -12.34 8.08
CA SER A 23 -7.88 -13.35 8.53
C SER A 23 -8.73 -13.93 7.40
N GLN A 24 -9.02 -13.15 6.36
CA GLN A 24 -9.78 -13.59 5.19
C GLN A 24 -8.92 -14.37 4.17
N ALA A 25 -7.60 -14.24 4.24
CA ALA A 25 -6.66 -14.96 3.38
C ALA A 25 -5.53 -15.61 4.20
N PRO A 26 -5.84 -16.49 5.17
CA PRO A 26 -4.86 -17.00 6.15
C PRO A 26 -3.77 -17.87 5.54
N ARG A 27 -3.92 -18.22 4.26
CA ARG A 27 -2.93 -19.00 3.48
C ARG A 27 -2.08 -18.14 2.55
N GLN A 28 -2.20 -16.82 2.67
CA GLN A 28 -1.39 -15.86 1.96
C GLN A 28 -0.73 -14.94 2.99
N GLU A 29 0.54 -14.72 2.83
CA GLU A 29 1.33 -13.86 3.72
C GLU A 29 2.10 -12.85 2.88
N MET A 30 2.31 -11.68 3.44
CA MET A 30 3.29 -10.73 2.95
C MET A 30 4.46 -10.70 3.92
N LEU A 31 5.67 -10.81 3.40
CA LEU A 31 6.89 -10.63 4.17
C LEU A 31 7.69 -9.47 3.58
N PHE A 32 7.92 -8.43 4.38
CA PHE A 32 8.78 -7.30 4.02
C PHE A 32 10.14 -7.45 4.67
N ASN A 33 11.21 -7.33 3.88
CA ASN A 33 12.57 -7.24 4.35
C ASN A 33 13.04 -5.78 4.27
N VAL A 34 13.30 -5.19 5.42
CA VAL A 34 13.70 -3.78 5.53
C VAL A 34 15.05 -3.51 4.87
N ALA A 35 16.02 -4.43 5.03
CA ALA A 35 17.37 -4.24 4.53
C ALA A 35 17.44 -4.21 2.99
N ASP A 36 16.65 -5.07 2.35
CA ASP A 36 16.63 -5.23 0.90
C ASP A 36 15.50 -4.43 0.23
N GLN A 37 14.63 -3.80 1.03
CA GLN A 37 13.38 -3.17 0.56
C GLN A 37 12.56 -4.10 -0.35
N LEU A 38 12.50 -5.36 0.03
CA LEU A 38 11.92 -6.43 -0.75
C LEU A 38 10.60 -6.91 -0.11
N VAL A 39 9.54 -6.95 -0.89
CA VAL A 39 8.29 -7.58 -0.52
C VAL A 39 8.20 -8.96 -1.15
N LEU A 40 7.82 -9.95 -0.35
CA LEU A 40 7.53 -11.31 -0.77
C LEU A 40 6.04 -11.59 -0.52
N PHE A 41 5.30 -11.92 -1.55
CA PHE A 41 3.96 -12.47 -1.41
C PHE A 41 4.05 -13.99 -1.43
N ILE A 42 3.67 -14.62 -0.33
CA ILE A 42 3.78 -16.07 -0.11
C ILE A 42 2.39 -16.69 -0.26
N ASN A 43 2.24 -17.56 -1.24
CA ASN A 43 1.01 -18.31 -1.49
C ASN A 43 1.24 -19.77 -1.09
N HIS A 44 0.80 -20.15 0.11
CA HIS A 44 1.00 -21.49 0.65
C HIS A 44 0.29 -22.60 -0.13
N PRO A 45 -0.97 -22.42 -0.60
CA PRO A 45 -1.65 -23.42 -1.44
C PRO A 45 -0.90 -23.76 -2.72
N ARG A 46 -0.30 -22.75 -3.36
CA ARG A 46 0.44 -22.93 -4.62
C ARG A 46 1.91 -23.24 -4.42
N LYS A 47 2.41 -23.09 -3.18
CA LYS A 47 3.83 -23.13 -2.84
C LYS A 47 4.65 -22.17 -3.73
N GLU A 48 4.17 -20.95 -3.84
CA GLU A 48 4.75 -19.90 -4.66
C GLU A 48 5.12 -18.69 -3.81
N ILE A 49 6.20 -18.05 -4.17
CA ILE A 49 6.67 -16.79 -3.59
C ILE A 49 6.88 -15.82 -4.73
N THR A 50 6.08 -14.77 -4.78
CA THR A 50 6.29 -13.69 -5.74
C THR A 50 7.15 -12.62 -5.09
N ARG A 51 8.30 -12.32 -5.70
CA ARG A 51 9.19 -11.24 -5.29
C ARG A 51 8.76 -9.94 -5.94
N VAL A 52 8.62 -8.90 -5.13
CA VAL A 52 8.35 -7.55 -5.59
C VAL A 52 9.46 -6.67 -5.08
N ASP A 53 10.39 -6.38 -5.96
CA ASP A 53 11.49 -5.45 -5.75
C ASP A 53 11.04 -4.04 -6.17
N SER A 54 11.41 -3.02 -5.40
CA SER A 54 11.00 -1.65 -5.68
C SER A 54 11.54 -1.12 -7.02
N ASP A 55 12.75 -1.53 -7.39
CA ASP A 55 13.38 -1.06 -8.64
C ASP A 55 12.77 -1.76 -9.86
N ALA A 56 12.55 -3.08 -9.77
CA ALA A 56 11.84 -3.83 -10.80
C ALA A 56 10.42 -3.30 -11.01
N LEU A 57 9.74 -2.94 -9.90
CA LEU A 57 8.42 -2.34 -9.97
C LEU A 57 8.44 -0.96 -10.64
N LYS A 58 9.38 -0.08 -10.24
CA LYS A 58 9.57 1.25 -10.86
C LYS A 58 9.89 1.14 -12.35
N GLN A 59 10.72 0.17 -12.74
CA GLN A 59 11.05 -0.09 -14.13
C GLN A 59 9.82 -0.55 -14.94
N SER A 60 9.05 -1.48 -14.41
CA SER A 60 7.80 -1.94 -15.04
C SER A 60 6.79 -0.80 -15.17
N MET A 61 6.71 0.05 -14.15
CA MET A 61 5.87 1.25 -14.17
C MET A 61 6.31 2.26 -15.23
N GLY A 62 7.62 2.48 -15.36
CA GLY A 62 8.15 3.37 -16.42
C GLY A 62 7.80 2.88 -17.82
N GLN A 63 7.81 1.57 -18.04
CA GLN A 63 7.37 0.98 -19.31
C GLN A 63 5.88 1.17 -19.57
N LEU A 64 5.04 0.94 -18.54
CA LEU A 64 3.59 1.15 -18.64
C LEU A 64 3.23 2.62 -18.85
N ALA A 65 3.91 3.54 -18.17
CA ALA A 65 3.74 4.96 -18.38
C ALA A 65 4.09 5.37 -19.82
N GLY A 66 5.19 4.86 -20.36
CA GLY A 66 5.55 5.10 -21.76
C GLY A 66 4.52 4.56 -22.77
N ILE A 67 3.90 3.42 -22.48
CA ILE A 67 2.81 2.87 -23.28
C ILE A 67 1.55 3.75 -23.16
N ALA A 68 1.22 4.19 -21.94
CA ALA A 68 0.08 5.07 -21.70
C ALA A 68 0.23 6.41 -22.44
N ASP A 69 1.43 7.01 -22.40
CA ASP A 69 1.73 8.25 -23.12
C ASP A 69 1.59 8.05 -24.65
N GLN A 70 2.04 6.92 -25.19
CA GLN A 70 1.88 6.61 -26.62
C GLN A 70 0.41 6.41 -26.98
N LEU A 71 -0.37 5.73 -26.13
CA LEU A 71 -1.81 5.54 -26.34
C LEU A 71 -2.56 6.87 -26.25
N GLN A 72 -2.18 7.73 -25.30
CA GLN A 72 -2.74 9.09 -25.18
C GLN A 72 -2.48 9.92 -26.45
N ALA A 73 -1.24 9.92 -26.94
CA ALA A 73 -0.90 10.63 -28.18
C ALA A 73 -1.65 10.06 -29.41
N GLN A 74 -1.89 8.75 -29.45
CA GLN A 74 -2.72 8.14 -30.48
C GLN A 74 -4.19 8.48 -30.32
N ARG A 75 -4.72 8.51 -29.09
CA ARG A 75 -6.10 8.87 -28.76
C ARG A 75 -6.49 10.23 -29.32
N GLU A 76 -5.62 11.23 -29.22
CA GLU A 76 -5.87 12.58 -29.73
C GLU A 76 -6.12 12.60 -31.24
N ASN A 77 -5.57 11.63 -31.97
CA ASN A 77 -5.69 11.51 -33.42
C ASN A 77 -6.80 10.54 -33.87
N LEU A 78 -7.52 9.89 -32.95
CA LEU A 78 -8.60 8.96 -33.26
C LEU A 78 -9.94 9.67 -33.42
N PRO A 79 -10.83 9.20 -34.33
CA PRO A 79 -12.23 9.56 -34.33
C PRO A 79 -12.92 9.24 -33.00
N GLU A 80 -13.95 10.00 -32.63
CA GLU A 80 -14.63 9.93 -31.32
C GLU A 80 -15.09 8.49 -30.97
N GLU A 81 -15.68 7.79 -31.92
CA GLU A 81 -16.15 6.41 -31.75
C GLU A 81 -15.03 5.40 -31.41
N LYS A 82 -13.82 5.64 -31.91
CA LYS A 82 -12.64 4.82 -31.60
C LYS A 82 -11.98 5.21 -30.26
N ARG A 83 -12.14 6.45 -29.84
CA ARG A 83 -11.70 6.91 -28.51
C ARG A 83 -12.50 6.21 -27.42
N GLU A 84 -13.84 6.17 -27.55
CA GLU A 84 -14.71 5.49 -26.61
C GLU A 84 -14.38 3.98 -26.49
N GLN A 85 -14.07 3.32 -27.61
CA GLN A 85 -13.64 1.91 -27.59
C GLN A 85 -12.30 1.73 -26.90
N LEU A 86 -11.34 2.62 -27.12
CA LEU A 86 -10.04 2.60 -26.44
C LEU A 86 -10.19 2.87 -24.95
N ASP A 87 -11.01 3.85 -24.57
CA ASP A 87 -11.28 4.19 -23.18
C ASP A 87 -11.94 3.01 -22.43
N ALA A 88 -12.94 2.35 -23.04
CA ALA A 88 -13.56 1.15 -22.47
C ALA A 88 -12.58 -0.03 -22.36
N MET A 89 -11.65 -0.17 -23.30
CA MET A 89 -10.60 -1.19 -23.21
C MET A 89 -9.61 -0.89 -22.08
N LEU A 90 -9.18 0.36 -21.94
CA LEU A 90 -8.27 0.79 -20.87
C LEU A 90 -8.93 0.61 -19.50
N GLU A 91 -10.21 0.97 -19.37
CA GLU A 91 -11.00 0.75 -18.16
C GLU A 91 -11.12 -0.74 -17.83
N SER A 92 -11.36 -1.60 -18.82
CA SER A 92 -11.42 -3.05 -18.63
C SER A 92 -10.10 -3.69 -18.18
N LEU A 93 -8.97 -3.05 -18.53
CA LEU A 93 -7.63 -3.43 -18.10
C LEU A 93 -7.24 -2.82 -16.74
N GLY A 94 -8.17 -2.07 -16.11
CA GLY A 94 -7.89 -1.35 -14.85
C GLY A 94 -6.92 -0.19 -15.03
N ILE A 95 -6.61 0.18 -16.25
CA ILE A 95 -5.86 1.40 -16.59
C ILE A 95 -6.88 2.54 -16.55
N MET A 96 -7.06 3.11 -15.38
CA MET A 96 -7.93 4.27 -15.21
C MET A 96 -7.47 5.41 -16.14
N ASN A 97 -8.42 6.22 -16.57
CA ASN A 97 -8.19 7.40 -17.41
C ASN A 97 -6.94 8.15 -16.91
N PRO A 98 -5.93 8.44 -17.75
CA PRO A 98 -4.75 9.20 -17.34
C PRO A 98 -5.07 10.52 -16.65
N ASP A 99 -6.24 11.12 -16.99
CA ASP A 99 -6.78 12.30 -16.32
C ASP A 99 -7.23 12.03 -14.87
N GLU A 100 -7.53 10.76 -14.52
CA GLU A 100 -7.89 10.32 -13.16
C GLU A 100 -6.67 9.79 -12.38
N ILE A 101 -5.59 9.37 -13.07
CA ILE A 101 -4.27 9.16 -12.46
C ILE A 101 -3.68 10.55 -12.19
N GLY A 102 -4.40 11.26 -11.38
CA GLY A 102 -4.32 12.65 -11.02
C GLY A 102 -2.92 13.26 -11.14
N SER A 103 -2.72 14.07 -12.17
CA SER A 103 -1.64 15.06 -12.26
C SER A 103 -1.71 16.12 -11.15
N GLY A 104 -2.70 16.05 -10.27
CA GLY A 104 -2.91 16.97 -9.17
C GLY A 104 -1.91 16.80 -8.04
N THR A 105 -1.47 17.91 -7.47
CA THR A 105 -0.54 17.93 -6.35
C THR A 105 -1.22 17.39 -5.09
N LEU A 106 -0.64 16.34 -4.49
CA LEU A 106 -1.05 15.87 -3.17
C LEU A 106 -0.73 16.93 -2.11
N LYS A 107 -1.71 17.26 -1.31
CA LYS A 107 -1.57 18.17 -0.16
C LYS A 107 -1.77 17.36 1.13
N ILE A 108 -0.76 17.39 1.99
CA ILE A 108 -0.80 16.76 3.31
C ILE A 108 -0.97 17.88 4.34
N LYS A 109 -1.94 17.75 5.22
CA LYS A 109 -2.26 18.78 6.22
C LYS A 109 -2.52 18.16 7.58
N ALA A 110 -1.84 18.68 8.62
CA ALA A 110 -2.17 18.39 10.00
C ALA A 110 -3.55 18.94 10.35
N LEU A 111 -4.37 18.17 11.07
CA LEU A 111 -5.67 18.61 11.56
C LEU A 111 -5.57 19.22 12.96
N GLY A 112 -4.41 19.13 13.62
CA GLY A 112 -4.17 19.69 14.97
C GLY A 112 -5.02 19.04 16.06
N ARG A 113 -5.54 17.83 15.82
CA ARG A 113 -6.38 17.10 16.78
C ARG A 113 -5.60 15.90 17.28
N ALA A 114 -5.37 15.86 18.59
CA ALA A 114 -4.96 14.64 19.25
C ALA A 114 -6.15 13.67 19.28
N HIS A 115 -5.88 12.41 19.12
CA HIS A 115 -6.87 11.33 19.13
C HIS A 115 -6.27 10.10 19.80
N GLU A 116 -7.13 9.17 20.15
CA GLU A 116 -6.76 7.85 20.63
C GLU A 116 -7.38 6.81 19.70
N ALA A 117 -6.55 5.92 19.17
CA ALA A 117 -6.96 4.81 18.32
C ALA A 117 -6.36 3.53 18.87
N GLY A 118 -7.21 2.52 19.14
CA GLY A 118 -6.77 1.26 19.75
C GLY A 118 -6.08 1.39 21.11
N GLY A 119 -6.35 2.48 21.86
CA GLY A 119 -5.68 2.77 23.13
C GLY A 119 -4.34 3.51 22.99
N PHE A 120 -3.96 3.94 21.79
CA PHE A 120 -2.71 4.66 21.54
C PHE A 120 -2.96 6.10 21.10
N ALA A 121 -2.17 7.03 21.64
CA ALA A 121 -2.25 8.43 21.26
C ALA A 121 -1.74 8.62 19.83
N CYS A 122 -2.43 9.48 19.07
CA CYS A 122 -2.04 9.81 17.70
C CYS A 122 -2.53 11.21 17.30
N SER A 123 -2.01 11.72 16.20
CA SER A 123 -2.38 13.00 15.62
C SER A 123 -2.96 12.81 14.21
N TRP A 124 -4.07 13.50 13.93
CA TRP A 124 -4.76 13.38 12.66
C TRP A 124 -4.10 14.21 11.56
N TRP A 125 -3.94 13.59 10.42
CA TRP A 125 -3.50 14.16 9.16
C TRP A 125 -4.50 13.83 8.06
N GLN A 126 -4.58 14.69 7.05
CA GLN A 126 -5.40 14.44 5.87
C GLN A 126 -4.57 14.56 4.60
N VAL A 127 -4.94 13.76 3.62
CA VAL A 127 -4.42 13.82 2.25
C VAL A 127 -5.54 14.23 1.33
N SER A 128 -5.28 15.24 0.52
CA SER A 128 -6.20 15.71 -0.52
C SER A 128 -5.46 15.91 -1.83
N ARG A 129 -6.19 15.78 -2.95
CA ARG A 129 -5.73 16.10 -4.29
C ARG A 129 -6.74 17.09 -4.88
N ASP A 130 -6.24 18.22 -5.38
CA ASP A 130 -7.09 19.27 -5.99
C ASP A 130 -8.32 19.63 -5.14
N ASN A 131 -8.13 19.76 -3.84
CA ASN A 131 -9.13 19.99 -2.79
C ASN A 131 -10.11 18.83 -2.52
N THR A 132 -10.01 17.70 -3.23
CA THR A 132 -10.77 16.48 -2.92
C THR A 132 -10.05 15.70 -1.83
N LEU A 133 -10.75 15.40 -0.74
CA LEU A 133 -10.23 14.59 0.36
C LEU A 133 -10.14 13.11 -0.09
N LEU A 134 -8.95 12.52 0.01
CA LEU A 134 -8.70 11.13 -0.35
C LEU A 134 -8.67 10.23 0.88
N SER A 135 -7.92 10.64 1.91
CA SER A 135 -7.75 9.84 3.11
C SER A 135 -7.46 10.69 4.34
N ARG A 136 -7.62 10.08 5.51
CA ARG A 136 -7.11 10.58 6.78
C ARG A 136 -6.29 9.50 7.45
N SER A 137 -5.21 9.91 8.11
CA SER A 137 -4.36 9.00 8.89
C SER A 137 -4.15 9.56 10.28
N CYS A 138 -4.31 8.73 11.31
CA CYS A 138 -3.89 9.07 12.66
C CYS A 138 -2.51 8.49 12.88
N LEU A 139 -1.52 9.35 13.02
CA LEU A 139 -0.12 9.02 13.10
C LEU A 139 0.37 9.03 14.54
N SER A 140 1.10 8.01 14.94
CA SER A 140 1.68 7.85 16.27
C SER A 140 3.20 7.71 16.19
N ASN A 141 3.87 8.18 17.23
CA ASN A 141 5.32 8.05 17.38
C ASN A 141 5.68 6.90 18.33
N ASN A 142 6.97 6.54 18.40
CA ASN A 142 7.40 5.43 19.25
C ASN A 142 7.17 5.68 20.76
N GLY A 143 7.20 6.93 21.20
CA GLY A 143 6.95 7.27 22.59
C GLY A 143 5.54 6.90 23.04
N ASP A 144 4.56 7.05 22.14
CA ASP A 144 3.17 6.71 22.39
C ASP A 144 2.90 5.20 22.25
N LEU A 145 3.58 4.53 21.33
CA LEU A 145 3.40 3.09 21.07
C LEU A 145 4.20 2.19 22.01
N GLN A 146 5.29 2.67 22.57
CA GLN A 146 6.16 1.97 23.52
C GLN A 146 6.69 0.61 23.02
N ILE A 147 7.02 0.53 21.72
CA ILE A 147 7.61 -0.68 21.10
C ILE A 147 9.13 -0.57 21.00
N ASP A 148 9.80 -1.69 20.74
CA ASP A 148 11.25 -1.69 20.55
C ASP A 148 11.67 -0.73 19.44
N PRO A 149 12.69 0.11 19.64
CA PRO A 149 13.10 1.09 18.63
C PRO A 149 13.53 0.50 17.28
N ASN A 150 14.00 -0.76 17.25
CA ASN A 150 14.35 -1.41 15.98
C ASN A 150 13.10 -1.88 15.25
N ASP A 151 12.11 -2.40 15.99
CA ASP A 151 10.83 -2.81 15.42
C ASP A 151 10.05 -1.59 14.93
N TYR A 152 10.10 -0.46 15.68
CA TYR A 152 9.53 0.79 15.22
C TYR A 152 10.16 1.29 13.92
N ARG A 153 11.50 1.24 13.81
CA ARG A 153 12.20 1.60 12.56
C ARG A 153 11.80 0.70 11.38
N ALA A 154 11.54 -0.57 11.63
CA ALA A 154 11.03 -1.47 10.59
C ALA A 154 9.62 -1.05 10.11
N LEU A 155 8.73 -0.66 11.02
CA LEU A 155 7.41 -0.14 10.67
C LEU A 155 7.49 1.17 9.88
N LEU A 156 8.38 2.08 10.26
CA LEU A 156 8.63 3.31 9.49
C LEU A 156 9.09 3.00 8.07
N ALA A 157 10.03 2.06 7.92
CA ALA A 157 10.53 1.64 6.61
C ALA A 157 9.42 1.02 5.74
N LEU A 158 8.55 0.19 6.31
CA LEU A 158 7.38 -0.34 5.59
C LEU A 158 6.43 0.77 5.19
N SER A 159 6.13 1.70 6.09
CA SER A 159 5.22 2.82 5.82
C SER A 159 5.75 3.71 4.69
N ALA A 160 7.05 4.04 4.71
CA ALA A 160 7.71 4.78 3.66
C ALA A 160 7.70 4.03 2.32
N TYR A 161 7.98 2.72 2.34
CA TYR A 161 7.92 1.87 1.17
C TYR A 161 6.51 1.84 0.54
N VAL A 162 5.48 1.66 1.37
CA VAL A 162 4.09 1.68 0.91
C VAL A 162 3.71 3.03 0.33
N GLN A 163 4.15 4.14 0.94
CA GLN A 163 3.91 5.48 0.41
C GLN A 163 4.61 5.68 -0.95
N ASP A 164 5.86 5.25 -1.09
CA ASP A 164 6.60 5.34 -2.36
C ASP A 164 5.91 4.51 -3.47
N LEU A 165 5.43 3.31 -3.13
CA LEU A 165 4.63 2.49 -4.04
C LEU A 165 3.32 3.18 -4.46
N GLN A 166 2.62 3.80 -3.54
CA GLN A 166 1.37 4.50 -3.84
C GLN A 166 1.59 5.69 -4.77
N LEU A 167 2.69 6.42 -4.61
CA LEU A 167 3.03 7.55 -5.45
C LEU A 167 3.48 7.11 -6.86
N SER A 168 4.18 5.98 -6.95
CA SER A 168 4.79 5.50 -8.19
C SER A 168 3.95 4.43 -8.91
N ALA A 169 3.08 3.69 -8.23
CA ALA A 169 2.46 2.48 -8.72
C ALA A 169 0.94 2.36 -8.46
N SER A 170 0.24 3.47 -8.18
CA SER A 170 -1.17 3.44 -7.79
C SER A 170 -2.06 2.73 -8.81
N ALA A 171 -1.85 2.97 -10.11
CA ALA A 171 -2.61 2.36 -11.19
C ALA A 171 -2.39 0.83 -11.25
N LEU A 172 -1.13 0.39 -11.15
CA LEU A 172 -0.79 -1.03 -11.17
C LEU A 172 -1.32 -1.75 -9.93
N MET A 173 -1.19 -1.14 -8.75
CA MET A 173 -1.72 -1.70 -7.51
C MET A 173 -3.24 -1.88 -7.58
N SER A 174 -3.96 -0.91 -8.17
CA SER A 174 -5.40 -1.00 -8.39
C SER A 174 -5.76 -2.12 -9.37
N SER A 175 -5.01 -2.32 -10.45
CA SER A 175 -5.22 -3.41 -11.42
C SER A 175 -4.99 -4.79 -10.81
N LEU A 176 -4.14 -4.88 -9.78
CA LEU A 176 -3.90 -6.10 -9.00
C LEU A 176 -4.93 -6.30 -7.87
N GLY A 177 -5.91 -5.40 -7.76
CA GLY A 177 -6.94 -5.43 -6.71
C GLY A 177 -6.47 -4.85 -5.36
N PHE A 178 -5.32 -4.20 -5.33
CA PHE A 178 -4.79 -3.54 -4.12
C PHE A 178 -5.09 -2.04 -4.19
N SER A 179 -6.20 -1.62 -3.61
CA SER A 179 -6.50 -0.20 -3.44
C SER A 179 -6.07 0.23 -2.04
N LEU A 180 -4.88 0.80 -1.94
CA LEU A 180 -4.40 1.39 -0.70
C LEU A 180 -4.62 2.91 -0.75
N PRO A 181 -5.21 3.52 0.29
CA PRO A 181 -5.34 4.97 0.35
C PRO A 181 -3.97 5.62 0.53
N PRO A 182 -3.74 6.81 0.01
CA PRO A 182 -2.51 7.52 0.26
C PRO A 182 -2.33 7.75 1.75
N LEU A 183 -1.19 7.29 2.31
CA LEU A 183 -0.91 7.34 3.74
C LEU A 183 -0.69 8.77 4.23
N GLY A 184 -0.14 9.63 3.38
CA GLY A 184 0.11 11.04 3.70
C GLY A 184 1.04 11.21 4.88
N LEU A 185 2.15 10.50 4.89
CA LEU A 185 3.16 10.66 5.92
C LEU A 185 3.85 12.01 5.76
N PRO A 186 3.78 12.90 6.75
CA PRO A 186 4.40 14.23 6.67
C PRO A 186 5.91 14.16 6.89
N ASP A 187 6.36 13.11 7.56
CA ASP A 187 7.73 12.85 7.94
C ASP A 187 7.99 11.34 8.02
N ASP A 188 9.20 10.96 8.31
CA ASP A 188 9.67 9.59 8.51
C ASP A 188 9.70 9.18 10.00
N ALA A 189 9.07 9.95 10.88
CA ALA A 189 9.12 9.75 12.33
C ALA A 189 7.82 9.15 12.91
N SER A 190 6.76 9.01 12.11
CA SER A 190 5.44 8.57 12.59
C SER A 190 4.87 7.44 11.74
N VAL A 191 4.18 6.50 12.38
CA VAL A 191 3.49 5.39 11.71
C VAL A 191 1.97 5.55 11.77
N PRO A 192 1.21 5.15 10.75
CA PRO A 192 -0.23 5.20 10.79
C PRO A 192 -0.77 4.07 11.66
N ILE A 193 -1.56 4.42 12.69
CA ILE A 193 -2.28 3.46 13.52
C ILE A 193 -3.78 3.44 13.23
N ARG A 194 -4.27 4.44 12.51
CA ARG A 194 -5.61 4.44 11.94
C ARG A 194 -5.60 5.13 10.59
N ILE A 195 -6.29 4.54 9.63
CA ILE A 195 -6.42 5.05 8.27
C ILE A 195 -7.89 5.01 7.90
N GLU A 196 -8.40 6.13 7.39
CA GLU A 196 -9.75 6.26 6.82
C GLU A 196 -9.61 6.57 5.33
N ASN A 197 -10.05 5.67 4.48
CA ASN A 197 -10.15 5.89 3.05
C ASN A 197 -11.52 6.48 2.71
N VAL A 198 -11.56 7.73 2.30
CA VAL A 198 -12.82 8.42 2.00
C VAL A 198 -13.42 7.94 0.68
N ALA A 199 -12.57 7.61 -0.30
CA ALA A 199 -13.03 7.15 -1.61
C ALA A 199 -13.46 5.67 -1.61
N GLY A 200 -12.87 4.85 -0.74
CA GLY A 200 -13.10 3.39 -0.68
C GLY A 200 -13.98 2.94 0.48
N ASP A 201 -14.53 3.86 1.26
CA ASP A 201 -15.43 3.59 2.40
C ASP A 201 -14.90 2.51 3.37
N TYR A 202 -13.59 2.49 3.62
CA TYR A 202 -13.03 1.57 4.61
C TYR A 202 -12.19 2.30 5.66
N THR A 203 -12.13 1.69 6.83
CA THR A 203 -11.26 2.12 7.94
C THR A 203 -10.42 0.94 8.39
N ALA A 204 -9.12 1.19 8.57
CA ALA A 204 -8.21 0.27 9.23
C ALA A 204 -7.71 0.92 10.52
N GLU A 205 -7.61 0.15 11.60
CA GLU A 205 -7.16 0.64 12.90
C GLU A 205 -6.38 -0.45 13.63
N VAL A 206 -5.31 -0.05 14.31
CA VAL A 206 -4.57 -0.93 15.22
C VAL A 206 -5.45 -1.21 16.44
N ALA A 207 -5.79 -2.47 16.65
CA ALA A 207 -6.64 -2.88 17.76
C ALA A 207 -5.84 -3.13 19.05
N ALA A 208 -4.63 -3.69 18.92
CA ALA A 208 -3.74 -3.98 20.04
C ALA A 208 -2.29 -4.12 19.54
N ILE A 209 -1.36 -3.92 20.44
CA ILE A 209 0.06 -4.20 20.24
C ILE A 209 0.49 -5.15 21.38
N ASP A 210 0.93 -6.34 21.00
CA ASP A 210 1.40 -7.36 21.92
C ASP A 210 2.91 -7.57 21.74
N HIS A 211 3.61 -7.77 22.84
CA HIS A 211 5.02 -8.15 22.80
C HIS A 211 5.13 -9.67 22.73
N LEU A 212 5.79 -10.15 21.68
CA LEU A 212 6.06 -11.58 21.51
C LEU A 212 7.44 -11.95 22.10
N ASP A 213 7.56 -13.18 22.58
CA ASP A 213 8.83 -13.69 23.10
C ASP A 213 9.94 -13.64 22.05
N ALA A 214 11.14 -13.28 22.49
CA ALA A 214 12.33 -13.18 21.66
C ALA A 214 12.70 -14.56 21.10
N GLY A 215 12.37 -14.81 19.84
CA GLY A 215 12.68 -16.09 19.18
C GLY A 215 11.88 -16.35 17.91
N LEU A 216 10.87 -15.54 17.64
CA LEU A 216 10.10 -15.70 16.43
C LEU A 216 10.95 -15.37 15.18
N GLN A 217 11.29 -16.39 14.42
CA GLN A 217 11.99 -16.21 13.16
C GLN A 217 10.98 -16.04 12.03
N LEU A 218 10.97 -14.88 11.42
CA LEU A 218 10.21 -14.62 10.20
C LEU A 218 11.00 -15.18 9.00
N GLY A 219 10.91 -16.50 8.81
CA GLY A 219 11.62 -17.22 7.75
C GLY A 219 10.82 -17.30 6.45
N ILE A 220 11.54 -17.49 5.35
CA ILE A 220 10.96 -17.83 4.06
C ILE A 220 10.75 -19.34 4.01
N PRO A 221 9.56 -19.85 3.63
CA PRO A 221 9.33 -21.30 3.52
C PRO A 221 10.25 -21.93 2.49
N GLY A 222 10.87 -23.08 2.86
CA GLY A 222 11.67 -23.86 1.91
C GLY A 222 10.82 -24.63 0.91
N GLY A 223 11.38 -24.88 -0.29
CA GLY A 223 10.73 -25.70 -1.31
C GLY A 223 9.57 -25.03 -2.07
N TYR A 224 9.47 -23.71 -2.00
CA TYR A 224 8.52 -22.92 -2.79
C TYR A 224 9.18 -22.45 -4.09
N ARG A 225 8.37 -22.34 -5.15
CA ARG A 225 8.79 -21.75 -6.42
C ARG A 225 8.86 -20.22 -6.25
N ILE A 226 9.99 -19.64 -6.63
CA ILE A 226 10.16 -18.19 -6.63
C ILE A 226 9.81 -17.67 -8.01
N LEU A 227 8.96 -16.66 -8.06
CA LEU A 227 8.54 -15.94 -9.25
C LEU A 227 8.98 -14.49 -9.10
N GLU A 228 9.54 -13.91 -10.14
CA GLU A 228 9.75 -12.47 -10.20
C GLU A 228 8.44 -11.77 -10.59
N PHE A 229 8.27 -10.55 -10.14
CA PHE A 229 7.10 -9.75 -10.50
C PHE A 229 7.08 -9.51 -12.02
N GLY A 230 6.01 -9.96 -12.69
CA GLY A 230 5.87 -9.89 -14.14
C GLY A 230 6.05 -11.23 -14.90
N ASP A 231 6.46 -12.30 -14.23
CA ASP A 231 6.60 -13.64 -14.80
C ASP A 231 5.25 -14.42 -14.84
N TYR A 232 4.18 -13.78 -15.36
CA TYR A 232 2.85 -14.39 -15.45
C TYR A 232 2.50 -14.83 -16.86
#